data_95be8883d8c92db48d834d585943a7f1
#
_entry.id   95be8883d8c92db48d834d585943a7f1
#
_cell.length_a   1.000
_cell.length_b   1.000
_cell.length_c   1.000
_cell.angle_alpha   90.00
_cell.angle_beta   90.00
_cell.angle_gamma   90.00
#
_symmetry.space_group_name_H-M   'P 1'
#
loop_
_entity.id
_entity.type
_entity.pdbx_description
1 polymer ?
#
loop_
_entity_poly.entity_id
_entity_poly.type
_entity_poly.pdbx_seq_one_letter_code
_entity_poly.pdbx_strand_id
1 'polypeptide(L)'
;MASKEPQHRPETIAITAGRPEVGADSALNQPISLNSTFVAGGAIGYGRYGNETWTALEDAIAALEGGKTLSYSSGMAAISAVFSTLPVGAKVVASDQGYSGVMTLLGNLSAAKKVSVNFVAIADTDAVLAALEGADLLWIESPTNPSLDVAELPTLIKHAKARNILVAVDNTFATALLQKPLEMGADIVMNSVTKYLAGHSDVVLGSLSTNDPIQFKALEDARKFNGSIPGPLEAWLALRGIRTFPLRFQRASENAMELAKRLSQHPLVTRVRYPGLPTDSQHLKAKAFMKGFGAIVSFEYAGSAAAADKVCESSKVVTYATSLGGVESLWERRRRWPIESASVPETLIRLSVGCEDVEDLWIDIEAALLAGK
;
A
#
# COMPACT_ATOMS: atom_id res chain seq x y z
N MET A 1 -7.17 36.99 9.94
CA MET A 1 -6.29 35.82 9.89
C MET A 1 -7.03 34.70 10.61
N ALA A 2 -7.60 33.74 9.88
CA ALA A 2 -8.20 32.57 10.51
C ALA A 2 -7.08 31.78 11.18
N SER A 3 -7.18 31.55 12.48
CA SER A 3 -6.29 30.68 13.23
C SER A 3 -6.38 29.29 12.59
N LYS A 4 -5.28 28.81 11.96
CA LYS A 4 -5.21 27.42 11.57
C LYS A 4 -5.40 26.58 12.86
N GLU A 5 -6.47 25.82 12.91
CA GLU A 5 -6.63 24.84 13.98
C GLU A 5 -5.35 23.96 14.02
N PRO A 6 -4.88 23.60 15.23
CA PRO A 6 -3.69 22.79 15.35
C PRO A 6 -3.93 21.44 14.63
N GLN A 7 -3.11 21.15 13.63
CA GLN A 7 -3.19 19.87 12.91
C GLN A 7 -2.83 18.74 13.87
N HIS A 8 -3.79 17.88 14.16
CA HIS A 8 -3.57 16.72 15.02
C HIS A 8 -2.53 15.75 14.42
N ARG A 9 -1.85 15.00 15.27
CA ARG A 9 -0.94 13.93 14.85
C ARG A 9 -1.72 12.73 14.30
N PRO A 10 -1.10 11.89 13.45
CA PRO A 10 -1.76 10.76 12.80
C PRO A 10 -2.48 9.81 13.78
N GLU A 11 -1.93 9.62 14.97
CA GLU A 11 -2.52 8.76 16.01
C GLU A 11 -3.89 9.30 16.48
N THR A 12 -3.98 10.62 16.68
CA THR A 12 -5.25 11.29 17.03
C THR A 12 -6.21 11.30 15.85
N ILE A 13 -5.70 11.58 14.64
CA ILE A 13 -6.49 11.57 13.40
C ILE A 13 -7.14 10.20 13.19
N ALA A 14 -6.39 9.11 13.33
CA ALA A 14 -6.91 7.75 13.19
C ALA A 14 -8.08 7.45 14.13
N ILE A 15 -8.10 8.05 15.33
CA ILE A 15 -9.16 7.87 16.31
C ILE A 15 -10.37 8.75 16.02
N THR A 16 -10.17 9.97 15.56
CA THR A 16 -11.21 11.01 15.52
C THR A 16 -11.85 11.23 14.15
N ALA A 17 -11.12 11.04 13.06
CA ALA A 17 -11.62 11.30 11.70
C ALA A 17 -12.70 10.30 11.26
N GLY A 18 -13.65 10.75 10.43
CA GLY A 18 -14.76 9.93 9.94
C GLY A 18 -15.73 9.50 11.05
N ARG A 19 -15.88 10.29 12.11
CA ARG A 19 -16.91 10.11 13.13
C ARG A 19 -18.13 10.97 12.80
N PRO A 20 -19.32 10.58 13.29
CA PRO A 20 -20.50 11.44 13.23
C PRO A 20 -20.28 12.78 13.94
N GLU A 21 -21.11 13.78 13.62
CA GLU A 21 -21.12 15.05 14.34
C GLU A 21 -21.39 14.82 15.83
N VAL A 22 -20.64 15.56 16.67
CA VAL A 22 -20.72 15.43 18.11
C VAL A 22 -21.93 16.23 18.66
N GLY A 23 -22.82 15.53 19.32
CA GLY A 23 -23.99 16.12 19.99
C GLY A 23 -24.41 15.27 21.19
N ALA A 24 -25.36 15.77 22.00
CA ALA A 24 -25.91 14.97 23.07
C ALA A 24 -26.58 13.71 22.47
N ASP A 25 -26.31 12.54 23.07
CA ASP A 25 -26.82 11.23 22.65
C ASP A 25 -26.46 10.79 21.22
N SER A 26 -25.54 11.49 20.51
CA SER A 26 -25.06 11.05 19.20
C SER A 26 -24.19 9.80 19.32
N ALA A 27 -24.34 8.88 18.34
CA ALA A 27 -23.51 7.69 18.27
C ALA A 27 -22.03 8.07 18.05
N LEU A 28 -21.12 7.41 18.77
CA LEU A 28 -19.68 7.65 18.61
C LEU A 28 -19.12 7.07 17.31
N ASN A 29 -19.72 6.00 16.78
CA ASN A 29 -19.32 5.35 15.54
C ASN A 29 -20.34 5.59 14.43
N GLN A 30 -19.85 5.68 13.20
CA GLN A 30 -20.71 5.74 12.02
C GLN A 30 -21.60 4.49 11.93
N PRO A 31 -22.91 4.61 11.76
CA PRO A 31 -23.80 3.48 11.47
C PRO A 31 -23.47 2.82 10.11
N ILE A 32 -23.83 1.55 9.96
CA ILE A 32 -23.76 0.85 8.67
C ILE A 32 -25.04 1.15 7.88
N SER A 33 -24.93 1.85 6.76
CA SER A 33 -26.04 2.17 5.87
C SER A 33 -26.16 1.13 4.76
N LEU A 34 -27.07 0.17 4.92
CA LEU A 34 -27.39 -0.85 3.92
C LEU A 34 -28.48 -0.35 2.99
N ASN A 35 -28.16 0.52 2.02
CA ASN A 35 -29.15 1.16 1.17
C ASN A 35 -28.67 1.28 -0.28
N SER A 36 -29.50 0.88 -1.24
CA SER A 36 -29.25 1.04 -2.68
C SER A 36 -30.08 2.15 -3.33
N THR A 37 -31.20 2.53 -2.72
CA THR A 37 -32.18 3.44 -3.29
C THR A 37 -32.49 4.56 -2.32
N PHE A 38 -32.51 5.79 -2.81
CA PHE A 38 -32.78 6.99 -2.02
C PHE A 38 -34.04 7.69 -2.52
N VAL A 39 -34.76 8.38 -1.62
CA VAL A 39 -35.88 9.23 -1.99
C VAL A 39 -35.37 10.37 -2.87
N ALA A 40 -36.10 10.65 -3.95
CA ALA A 40 -35.69 11.66 -4.93
C ALA A 40 -35.58 13.06 -4.32
N GLY A 41 -34.69 13.89 -4.88
CA GLY A 41 -34.50 15.29 -4.49
C GLY A 41 -33.20 15.56 -3.72
N GLY A 42 -32.46 14.53 -3.30
CA GLY A 42 -31.15 14.65 -2.68
C GLY A 42 -29.98 14.47 -3.66
N ALA A 43 -28.76 14.69 -3.18
CA ALA A 43 -27.54 14.64 -4.01
C ALA A 43 -27.10 13.21 -4.40
N ILE A 44 -27.43 12.19 -3.59
CA ILE A 44 -26.95 10.82 -3.82
C ILE A 44 -27.78 10.10 -4.89
N GLY A 45 -29.11 10.14 -4.77
CA GLY A 45 -30.06 9.55 -5.72
C GLY A 45 -30.02 8.02 -5.83
N TYR A 46 -28.85 7.39 -5.84
CA TYR A 46 -28.66 5.95 -6.00
C TYR A 46 -27.38 5.46 -5.27
N GLY A 47 -27.44 4.28 -4.64
CA GLY A 47 -26.37 3.75 -3.80
C GLY A 47 -25.02 3.54 -4.49
N ARG A 48 -24.93 3.47 -5.81
CA ARG A 48 -23.66 3.45 -6.54
C ARG A 48 -22.96 4.82 -6.58
N TYR A 49 -23.68 5.90 -6.26
CA TYR A 49 -23.16 7.27 -6.30
C TYR A 49 -22.65 7.76 -4.95
N GLY A 50 -23.13 7.16 -3.85
CA GLY A 50 -22.70 7.52 -2.52
C GLY A 50 -23.32 6.64 -1.43
N ASN A 51 -22.65 6.62 -0.28
CA ASN A 51 -23.12 5.94 0.92
C ASN A 51 -22.39 6.55 2.13
N GLU A 52 -23.10 6.89 3.18
CA GLU A 52 -22.55 7.56 4.39
C GLU A 52 -21.44 6.74 5.06
N THR A 53 -21.55 5.41 5.02
CA THR A 53 -20.51 4.55 5.60
C THR A 53 -19.20 4.65 4.81
N TRP A 54 -19.27 4.78 3.49
CA TRP A 54 -18.08 4.99 2.64
C TRP A 54 -17.46 6.37 2.92
N THR A 55 -18.30 7.40 2.99
CA THR A 55 -17.85 8.76 3.26
C THR A 55 -17.05 8.83 4.55
N ALA A 56 -17.53 8.19 5.62
CA ALA A 56 -16.81 8.14 6.89
C ALA A 56 -15.42 7.46 6.78
N LEU A 57 -15.29 6.38 5.99
CA LEU A 57 -14.01 5.75 5.69
C LEU A 57 -13.12 6.67 4.86
N GLU A 58 -13.70 7.28 3.82
CA GLU A 58 -13.01 8.21 2.91
C GLU A 58 -12.46 9.43 3.67
N ASP A 59 -13.25 10.00 4.58
CA ASP A 59 -12.84 11.11 5.44
C ASP A 59 -11.70 10.72 6.39
N ALA A 60 -11.74 9.50 6.95
CA ALA A 60 -10.67 9.02 7.82
C ALA A 60 -9.34 8.82 7.06
N ILE A 61 -9.39 8.26 5.85
CA ILE A 61 -8.19 8.09 5.00
C ILE A 61 -7.70 9.45 4.50
N ALA A 62 -8.62 10.35 4.07
CA ALA A 62 -8.29 11.69 3.61
C ALA A 62 -7.56 12.50 4.69
N ALA A 63 -7.99 12.40 5.94
CA ALA A 63 -7.35 13.08 7.05
C ALA A 63 -5.93 12.54 7.34
N LEU A 64 -5.64 11.27 7.04
CA LEU A 64 -4.32 10.66 7.19
C LEU A 64 -3.40 10.99 6.01
N GLU A 65 -3.87 10.79 4.78
CA GLU A 65 -3.05 10.96 3.56
C GLU A 65 -2.94 12.42 3.12
N GLY A 66 -3.94 13.24 3.44
CA GLY A 66 -4.17 14.55 2.85
C GLY A 66 -5.06 14.47 1.60
N GLY A 67 -5.68 15.58 1.21
CA GLY A 67 -6.56 15.65 0.04
C GLY A 67 -7.96 15.09 0.26
N LYS A 68 -8.62 14.70 -0.85
CA LYS A 68 -9.92 14.01 -0.85
C LYS A 68 -9.70 12.56 -1.26
N THR A 69 -10.44 11.65 -0.65
CA THR A 69 -10.30 10.22 -0.88
C THR A 69 -11.57 9.61 -1.46
N LEU A 70 -11.38 8.60 -2.31
CA LEU A 70 -12.40 7.70 -2.83
C LEU A 70 -12.04 6.26 -2.46
N SER A 71 -13.01 5.51 -1.96
CA SER A 71 -12.88 4.08 -1.66
C SER A 71 -13.38 3.21 -2.81
N TYR A 72 -12.76 2.04 -2.97
CA TYR A 72 -13.02 1.08 -4.07
C TYR A 72 -13.16 -0.33 -3.51
N SER A 73 -13.83 -1.21 -4.27
CA SER A 73 -14.06 -2.62 -3.89
C SER A 73 -12.78 -3.45 -3.71
N SER A 74 -11.63 -2.98 -4.17
CA SER A 74 -10.31 -3.61 -3.96
C SER A 74 -9.18 -2.66 -4.30
N GLY A 75 -7.95 -2.99 -3.89
CA GLY A 75 -6.75 -2.27 -4.36
C GLY A 75 -6.62 -2.30 -5.88
N MET A 76 -6.88 -3.45 -6.52
CA MET A 76 -6.85 -3.56 -7.98
C MET A 76 -7.93 -2.72 -8.66
N ALA A 77 -9.11 -2.56 -8.05
CA ALA A 77 -10.15 -1.67 -8.57
C ALA A 77 -9.71 -0.21 -8.54
N ALA A 78 -9.03 0.22 -7.47
CA ALA A 78 -8.44 1.55 -7.36
C ALA A 78 -7.33 1.76 -8.42
N ILE A 79 -6.41 0.81 -8.57
CA ILE A 79 -5.36 0.84 -9.59
C ILE A 79 -5.95 0.93 -11.00
N SER A 80 -6.94 0.08 -11.31
CA SER A 80 -7.63 0.09 -12.61
C SER A 80 -8.32 1.41 -12.88
N ALA A 81 -8.87 2.07 -11.86
CA ALA A 81 -9.48 3.39 -12.01
C ALA A 81 -8.46 4.43 -12.50
N VAL A 82 -7.25 4.46 -11.93
CA VAL A 82 -6.18 5.36 -12.38
C VAL A 82 -5.84 5.13 -13.86
N PHE A 83 -5.57 3.89 -14.25
CA PHE A 83 -5.21 3.60 -15.65
C PHE A 83 -6.37 3.79 -16.63
N SER A 84 -7.64 3.66 -16.18
CA SER A 84 -8.81 3.90 -17.03
C SER A 84 -9.00 5.37 -17.38
N THR A 85 -8.51 6.31 -16.58
CA THR A 85 -8.58 7.76 -16.86
C THR A 85 -7.58 8.24 -17.90
N LEU A 86 -6.57 7.42 -18.22
CA LEU A 86 -5.54 7.79 -19.20
C LEU A 86 -6.10 7.79 -20.64
N PRO A 87 -5.65 8.70 -21.51
CA PRO A 87 -6.00 8.67 -22.91
C PRO A 87 -5.45 7.41 -23.61
N VAL A 88 -6.04 7.07 -24.74
CA VAL A 88 -5.52 5.96 -25.58
C VAL A 88 -4.14 6.35 -26.12
N GLY A 89 -3.18 5.44 -25.99
CA GLY A 89 -1.79 5.64 -26.40
C GLY A 89 -0.93 6.31 -25.35
N ALA A 90 -1.44 6.60 -24.13
CA ALA A 90 -0.67 7.17 -23.05
C ALA A 90 0.61 6.37 -22.75
N LYS A 91 1.69 7.07 -22.44
CA LYS A 91 2.98 6.48 -22.04
C LYS A 91 3.09 6.43 -20.52
N VAL A 92 3.24 5.23 -19.99
CA VAL A 92 3.36 4.97 -18.55
C VAL A 92 4.79 4.55 -18.24
N VAL A 93 5.41 5.22 -17.27
CA VAL A 93 6.65 4.75 -16.62
C VAL A 93 6.27 4.08 -15.32
N ALA A 94 6.71 2.86 -15.10
CA ALA A 94 6.40 2.07 -13.91
C ALA A 94 7.61 1.26 -13.44
N SER A 95 7.59 0.80 -12.17
CA SER A 95 8.63 -0.08 -11.64
C SER A 95 8.66 -1.42 -12.38
N ASP A 96 9.84 -1.93 -12.67
CA ASP A 96 10.09 -3.29 -13.17
C ASP A 96 9.96 -4.37 -12.07
N GLN A 97 9.89 -3.93 -10.82
CA GLN A 97 9.59 -4.72 -9.64
C GLN A 97 8.54 -3.99 -8.82
N GLY A 98 7.45 -4.68 -8.52
CA GLY A 98 6.34 -4.13 -7.75
C GLY A 98 5.21 -5.15 -7.67
N TYR A 99 4.06 -4.73 -7.21
CA TYR A 99 2.91 -5.62 -7.12
C TYR A 99 2.59 -6.24 -8.49
N SER A 100 2.69 -7.57 -8.57
CA SER A 100 2.54 -8.33 -9.83
C SER A 100 1.21 -8.09 -10.55
N GLY A 101 0.15 -7.75 -9.81
CA GLY A 101 -1.14 -7.37 -10.37
C GLY A 101 -1.07 -6.10 -11.23
N VAL A 102 -0.27 -5.10 -10.83
CA VAL A 102 -0.04 -3.87 -11.62
C VAL A 102 0.69 -4.20 -12.90
N MET A 103 1.76 -4.99 -12.82
CA MET A 103 2.57 -5.37 -13.98
C MET A 103 1.73 -6.14 -15.01
N THR A 104 0.90 -7.08 -14.54
CA THR A 104 -0.02 -7.82 -15.40
C THR A 104 -1.05 -6.92 -16.06
N LEU A 105 -1.67 -6.03 -15.29
CA LEU A 105 -2.65 -5.09 -15.82
C LEU A 105 -2.04 -4.17 -16.88
N LEU A 106 -0.87 -3.59 -16.60
CA LEU A 106 -0.14 -2.75 -17.56
C LEU A 106 0.27 -3.53 -18.82
N GLY A 107 0.71 -4.79 -18.67
CA GLY A 107 1.00 -5.68 -19.80
C GLY A 107 -0.23 -5.91 -20.68
N ASN A 108 -1.38 -6.19 -20.08
CA ASN A 108 -2.65 -6.38 -20.79
C ASN A 108 -3.12 -5.09 -21.50
N LEU A 109 -3.01 -3.94 -20.83
CA LEU A 109 -3.35 -2.64 -21.41
C LEU A 109 -2.42 -2.28 -22.57
N SER A 110 -1.15 -2.64 -22.48
CA SER A 110 -0.16 -2.45 -23.56
C SER A 110 -0.45 -3.36 -24.74
N ALA A 111 -0.73 -4.64 -24.51
CA ALA A 111 -1.14 -5.58 -25.56
C ALA A 111 -2.42 -5.12 -26.28
N ALA A 112 -3.35 -4.53 -25.56
CA ALA A 112 -4.59 -3.91 -26.11
C ALA A 112 -4.35 -2.53 -26.75
N LYS A 113 -3.10 -2.05 -26.81
CA LYS A 113 -2.73 -0.71 -27.34
C LYS A 113 -3.41 0.46 -26.63
N LYS A 114 -3.88 0.25 -25.41
CA LYS A 114 -4.49 1.32 -24.59
C LYS A 114 -3.40 2.25 -24.04
N VAL A 115 -2.25 1.68 -23.63
CA VAL A 115 -1.07 2.42 -23.15
C VAL A 115 0.19 1.82 -23.75
N SER A 116 1.30 2.57 -23.71
CA SER A 116 2.66 2.04 -23.84
C SER A 116 3.35 2.08 -22.47
N VAL A 117 4.10 1.05 -22.12
CA VAL A 117 4.72 0.95 -20.79
C VAL A 117 6.22 0.87 -20.89
N ASN A 118 6.92 1.69 -20.14
CA ASN A 118 8.36 1.61 -19.90
C ASN A 118 8.59 1.17 -18.45
N PHE A 119 9.01 -0.08 -18.26
CA PHE A 119 9.38 -0.60 -16.96
C PHE A 119 10.84 -0.26 -16.64
N VAL A 120 11.07 0.31 -15.46
CA VAL A 120 12.39 0.78 -15.01
C VAL A 120 12.68 0.35 -13.57
N ALA A 121 13.95 0.16 -13.24
CA ALA A 121 14.38 -0.08 -11.86
C ALA A 121 14.12 1.20 -11.03
N ILE A 122 13.07 1.17 -10.19
CA ILE A 122 12.60 2.36 -9.48
C ILE A 122 13.63 2.93 -8.48
N ALA A 123 14.55 2.08 -8.00
CA ALA A 123 15.65 2.49 -7.13
C ALA A 123 16.76 3.26 -7.87
N ASP A 124 16.82 3.16 -9.20
CA ASP A 124 17.75 3.92 -10.04
C ASP A 124 17.09 5.24 -10.47
N THR A 125 17.37 6.28 -9.70
CA THR A 125 16.79 7.61 -9.92
C THR A 125 17.11 8.15 -11.33
N ASP A 126 18.34 7.96 -11.83
CA ASP A 126 18.75 8.47 -13.14
C ASP A 126 18.05 7.73 -14.27
N ALA A 127 17.90 6.40 -14.16
CA ALA A 127 17.15 5.62 -15.12
C ALA A 127 15.67 6.04 -15.19
N VAL A 128 15.03 6.29 -14.02
CA VAL A 128 13.66 6.81 -13.98
C VAL A 128 13.57 8.19 -14.62
N LEU A 129 14.47 9.12 -14.29
CA LEU A 129 14.46 10.47 -14.85
C LEU A 129 14.64 10.46 -16.37
N ALA A 130 15.49 9.57 -16.92
CA ALA A 130 15.64 9.39 -18.36
C ALA A 130 14.36 8.82 -19.02
N ALA A 131 13.66 7.92 -18.33
CA ALA A 131 12.41 7.31 -18.81
C ALA A 131 11.22 8.30 -18.85
N LEU A 132 11.29 9.42 -18.16
CA LEU A 132 10.21 10.42 -18.11
C LEU A 132 10.01 11.17 -19.44
N GLU A 133 10.88 11.02 -20.42
CA GLU A 133 10.76 11.75 -21.70
C GLU A 133 9.49 11.34 -22.46
N GLY A 134 8.58 12.31 -22.59
CA GLY A 134 7.29 12.13 -23.23
C GLY A 134 6.34 11.19 -22.50
N ALA A 135 6.53 10.92 -21.20
CA ALA A 135 5.61 10.14 -20.38
C ALA A 135 4.37 10.96 -20.00
N ASP A 136 3.22 10.28 -19.87
CA ASP A 136 1.97 10.85 -19.40
C ASP A 136 1.71 10.53 -17.92
N LEU A 137 2.18 9.36 -17.46
CA LEU A 137 2.05 8.90 -16.08
C LEU A 137 3.36 8.30 -15.58
N LEU A 138 3.77 8.69 -14.38
CA LEU A 138 4.74 7.98 -13.55
C LEU A 138 3.99 7.26 -12.42
N TRP A 139 3.97 5.91 -12.49
CA TRP A 139 3.44 5.05 -11.43
C TRP A 139 4.58 4.56 -10.55
N ILE A 140 4.55 4.90 -9.28
CA ILE A 140 5.59 4.52 -8.30
C ILE A 140 4.99 3.64 -7.22
N GLU A 141 5.62 2.52 -6.91
CA GLU A 141 5.43 1.75 -5.68
C GLU A 141 6.71 1.88 -4.85
N SER A 142 6.62 2.38 -3.62
CA SER A 142 7.80 2.57 -2.77
C SER A 142 7.47 2.50 -1.28
N PRO A 143 8.10 1.57 -0.52
CA PRO A 143 9.01 0.49 -0.99
C PRO A 143 8.31 -0.52 -1.88
N THR A 144 9.06 -1.17 -2.79
CA THR A 144 8.50 -2.16 -3.74
C THR A 144 8.19 -3.50 -3.09
N ASN A 145 7.18 -4.20 -3.59
CA ASN A 145 6.86 -5.58 -3.23
C ASN A 145 7.40 -6.55 -4.30
N PRO A 146 8.26 -7.53 -3.98
CA PRO A 146 8.72 -7.89 -2.63
C PRO A 146 10.13 -7.40 -2.27
N SER A 147 10.82 -6.70 -3.16
CA SER A 147 12.27 -6.43 -3.03
C SER A 147 12.61 -5.31 -2.05
N LEU A 148 11.62 -4.50 -1.64
CA LEU A 148 11.77 -3.34 -0.75
C LEU A 148 12.70 -2.25 -1.29
N ASP A 149 12.80 -2.15 -2.62
CA ASP A 149 13.51 -1.05 -3.26
C ASP A 149 12.80 0.27 -3.01
N VAL A 150 13.56 1.31 -2.72
CA VAL A 150 13.04 2.63 -2.36
C VAL A 150 13.28 3.62 -3.49
N ALA A 151 12.19 4.19 -4.01
CA ALA A 151 12.23 5.32 -4.93
C ALA A 151 12.58 6.62 -4.21
N GLU A 152 13.35 7.48 -4.81
CA GLU A 152 13.63 8.83 -4.30
C GLU A 152 12.44 9.78 -4.60
N LEU A 153 11.31 9.54 -3.90
CA LEU A 153 10.04 10.20 -4.19
C LEU A 153 10.13 11.71 -4.35
N PRO A 154 10.78 12.48 -3.44
CA PRO A 154 10.81 13.93 -3.58
C PRO A 154 11.47 14.40 -4.90
N THR A 155 12.55 13.74 -5.32
CA THR A 155 13.26 14.04 -6.57
C THR A 155 12.43 13.64 -7.77
N LEU A 156 11.91 12.42 -7.81
CA LEU A 156 11.14 11.90 -8.94
C LEU A 156 9.85 12.69 -9.16
N ILE A 157 9.11 12.98 -8.09
CA ILE A 157 7.89 13.79 -8.15
C ILE A 157 8.20 15.18 -8.69
N LYS A 158 9.20 15.86 -8.14
CA LYS A 158 9.62 17.20 -8.60
C LYS A 158 9.91 17.22 -10.10
N HIS A 159 10.68 16.26 -10.61
CA HIS A 159 11.07 16.20 -12.01
C HIS A 159 9.93 15.82 -12.95
N ALA A 160 9.04 14.92 -12.53
CA ALA A 160 7.83 14.57 -13.28
C ALA A 160 6.87 15.77 -13.36
N LYS A 161 6.62 16.44 -12.24
CA LYS A 161 5.76 17.63 -12.21
C LYS A 161 6.30 18.77 -13.07
N ALA A 162 7.61 18.98 -13.13
CA ALA A 162 8.23 19.99 -14.02
C ALA A 162 8.00 19.70 -15.52
N ARG A 163 7.62 18.46 -15.87
CA ARG A 163 7.30 18.00 -17.23
C ARG A 163 5.79 17.83 -17.46
N ASN A 164 4.95 18.24 -16.51
CA ASN A 164 3.49 18.04 -16.50
C ASN A 164 3.07 16.56 -16.58
N ILE A 165 3.88 15.65 -16.06
CA ILE A 165 3.59 14.23 -15.97
C ILE A 165 2.75 13.99 -14.71
N LEU A 166 1.66 13.23 -14.86
CA LEU A 166 0.84 12.76 -13.74
C LEU A 166 1.66 11.81 -12.87
N VAL A 167 1.63 11.98 -11.56
CA VAL A 167 2.34 11.11 -10.62
C VAL A 167 1.36 10.40 -9.70
N ALA A 168 1.33 9.08 -9.77
CA ALA A 168 0.57 8.22 -8.87
C ALA A 168 1.53 7.37 -8.03
N VAL A 169 1.31 7.33 -6.72
CA VAL A 169 2.15 6.59 -5.78
C VAL A 169 1.31 5.55 -5.05
N ASP A 170 1.67 4.28 -5.17
CA ASP A 170 1.18 3.22 -4.28
C ASP A 170 1.91 3.32 -2.95
N ASN A 171 1.18 3.78 -1.93
CA ASN A 171 1.67 4.02 -0.58
C ASN A 171 1.35 2.87 0.40
N THR A 172 0.95 1.72 -0.12
CA THR A 172 0.45 0.60 0.70
C THR A 172 1.45 0.12 1.75
N PHE A 173 2.75 0.00 1.39
CA PHE A 173 3.77 -0.48 2.33
C PHE A 173 4.19 0.57 3.36
N ALA A 174 4.38 1.80 2.92
CA ALA A 174 4.81 2.88 3.79
C ALA A 174 3.66 3.47 4.61
N THR A 175 2.49 3.55 4.04
CA THR A 175 1.32 4.22 4.61
C THR A 175 1.54 5.71 4.88
N ALA A 176 0.49 6.44 5.22
CA ALA A 176 0.58 7.85 5.62
C ALA A 176 1.40 8.10 6.90
N LEU A 177 1.73 7.04 7.66
CA LEU A 177 2.53 7.16 8.87
C LEU A 177 4.02 7.36 8.56
N LEU A 178 4.52 6.76 7.47
CA LEU A 178 5.93 6.86 7.12
C LEU A 178 6.22 7.87 6.03
N GLN A 179 5.30 8.06 5.08
CA GLN A 179 5.48 9.05 4.01
C GLN A 179 4.13 9.57 3.52
N LYS A 180 4.11 10.79 3.02
CA LYS A 180 2.92 11.47 2.52
C LYS A 180 3.16 12.01 1.11
N PRO A 181 2.95 11.19 0.08
CA PRO A 181 3.29 11.58 -1.29
C PRO A 181 2.53 12.81 -1.80
N LEU A 182 1.28 13.07 -1.36
CA LEU A 182 0.56 14.30 -1.71
C LEU A 182 1.27 15.56 -1.17
N GLU A 183 1.83 15.50 0.05
CA GLU A 183 2.62 16.63 0.60
C GLU A 183 3.93 16.83 -0.16
N MET A 184 4.46 15.78 -0.83
CA MET A 184 5.64 15.85 -1.70
C MET A 184 5.30 16.34 -3.11
N GLY A 185 4.01 16.49 -3.45
CA GLY A 185 3.54 16.99 -4.74
C GLY A 185 3.05 15.92 -5.72
N ALA A 186 2.89 14.67 -5.31
CA ALA A 186 2.22 13.65 -6.11
C ALA A 186 0.75 14.04 -6.38
N ASP A 187 0.20 13.60 -7.49
CA ASP A 187 -1.18 13.90 -7.87
C ASP A 187 -2.18 12.92 -7.26
N ILE A 188 -1.79 11.65 -7.16
CA ILE A 188 -2.65 10.57 -6.70
C ILE A 188 -1.84 9.68 -5.73
N VAL A 189 -2.45 9.35 -4.60
CA VAL A 189 -1.96 8.31 -3.69
C VAL A 189 -2.93 7.15 -3.67
N MET A 190 -2.42 5.97 -3.92
CA MET A 190 -3.14 4.71 -3.84
C MET A 190 -2.79 3.98 -2.55
N ASN A 191 -3.79 3.38 -1.91
CA ASN A 191 -3.59 2.40 -0.84
C ASN A 191 -4.45 1.16 -1.07
N SER A 192 -3.88 -0.02 -0.91
CA SER A 192 -4.65 -1.22 -0.65
C SER A 192 -5.11 -1.18 0.81
N VAL A 193 -6.35 -0.71 1.03
CA VAL A 193 -6.97 -0.61 2.36
C VAL A 193 -7.04 -1.98 3.04
N THR A 194 -7.14 -3.05 2.24
CA THR A 194 -7.02 -4.47 2.61
C THR A 194 -5.89 -4.75 3.60
N LYS A 195 -4.79 -3.98 3.51
CA LYS A 195 -3.53 -4.21 4.23
C LYS A 195 -3.55 -3.53 5.59
N TYR A 196 -2.56 -2.72 5.92
CA TYR A 196 -2.40 -2.10 7.23
C TYR A 196 -3.60 -1.28 7.72
N LEU A 197 -4.32 -0.60 6.80
CA LEU A 197 -5.43 0.27 7.19
C LEU A 197 -6.57 -0.54 7.83
N ALA A 198 -7.05 -1.60 7.18
CA ALA A 198 -8.01 -2.53 7.77
C ALA A 198 -7.34 -3.43 8.83
N GLY A 199 -6.25 -4.12 8.47
CA GLY A 199 -5.29 -4.76 9.35
C GLY A 199 -5.76 -6.02 10.10
N HIS A 200 -6.84 -6.67 9.66
CA HIS A 200 -7.41 -7.85 10.33
C HIS A 200 -7.70 -9.00 9.37
N SER A 201 -7.16 -8.96 8.15
CA SER A 201 -7.29 -10.01 7.12
C SER A 201 -8.73 -10.42 6.78
N ASP A 202 -9.68 -9.51 6.99
CA ASP A 202 -11.13 -9.75 6.94
C ASP A 202 -11.85 -8.98 5.81
N VAL A 203 -11.19 -7.98 5.18
CA VAL A 203 -11.78 -7.17 4.11
C VAL A 203 -10.85 -7.00 2.92
N VAL A 204 -11.44 -6.76 1.75
CA VAL A 204 -10.73 -6.38 0.52
C VAL A 204 -11.25 -5.02 0.07
N LEU A 205 -10.40 -3.99 0.12
CA LEU A 205 -10.74 -2.62 -0.28
C LEU A 205 -9.51 -1.90 -0.85
N GLY A 206 -9.74 -0.84 -1.62
CA GLY A 206 -8.72 0.10 -2.07
C GLY A 206 -9.14 1.54 -1.84
N SER A 207 -8.19 2.47 -1.92
CA SER A 207 -8.47 3.90 -1.90
C SER A 207 -7.57 4.67 -2.85
N LEU A 208 -8.07 5.80 -3.35
CA LEU A 208 -7.31 6.82 -4.07
C LEU A 208 -7.54 8.17 -3.40
N SER A 209 -6.45 8.87 -3.12
CA SER A 209 -6.46 10.21 -2.53
C SER A 209 -5.83 11.20 -3.48
N THR A 210 -6.42 12.40 -3.65
CA THR A 210 -5.90 13.47 -4.51
C THR A 210 -6.28 14.85 -3.99
N ASN A 211 -5.45 15.84 -4.27
CA ASN A 211 -5.74 17.27 -4.01
C ASN A 211 -6.36 17.96 -5.24
N ASP A 212 -6.32 17.33 -6.40
CA ASP A 212 -6.81 17.93 -7.65
C ASP A 212 -8.30 17.58 -7.85
N PRO A 213 -9.21 18.58 -7.91
CA PRO A 213 -10.63 18.34 -8.11
C PRO A 213 -10.96 17.72 -9.49
N ILE A 214 -10.14 17.93 -10.52
CA ILE A 214 -10.33 17.34 -11.85
C ILE A 214 -10.00 15.85 -11.77
N GLN A 215 -8.88 15.49 -11.16
CA GLN A 215 -8.53 14.08 -10.94
C GLN A 215 -9.55 13.39 -10.05
N PHE A 216 -9.98 14.04 -8.96
CA PHE A 216 -11.02 13.47 -8.08
C PHE A 216 -12.28 13.13 -8.87
N LYS A 217 -12.76 14.06 -9.70
CA LYS A 217 -13.97 13.83 -10.50
C LYS A 217 -13.80 12.70 -11.52
N ALA A 218 -12.66 12.62 -12.20
CA ALA A 218 -12.35 11.56 -13.16
C ALA A 218 -12.33 10.18 -12.48
N LEU A 219 -11.68 10.08 -11.30
CA LEU A 219 -11.60 8.86 -10.52
C LEU A 219 -12.95 8.44 -9.92
N GLU A 220 -13.77 9.43 -9.51
CA GLU A 220 -15.15 9.20 -9.06
C GLU A 220 -16.02 8.63 -10.17
N ASP A 221 -15.92 9.20 -11.38
CA ASP A 221 -16.65 8.70 -12.54
C ASP A 221 -16.18 7.29 -12.94
N ALA A 222 -14.87 7.03 -12.90
CA ALA A 222 -14.34 5.69 -13.12
C ALA A 222 -14.93 4.69 -12.10
N ARG A 223 -14.98 5.04 -10.80
CA ARG A 223 -15.64 4.21 -9.77
C ARG A 223 -17.09 3.93 -10.09
N LYS A 224 -17.86 4.97 -10.43
CA LYS A 224 -19.30 4.89 -10.72
C LYS A 224 -19.61 4.04 -11.94
N PHE A 225 -18.89 4.26 -13.03
CA PHE A 225 -19.22 3.64 -14.33
C PHE A 225 -18.62 2.25 -14.49
N ASN A 226 -17.44 1.98 -13.87
CA ASN A 226 -16.88 0.64 -13.81
C ASN A 226 -17.53 -0.21 -12.72
N GLY A 227 -18.36 0.39 -11.84
CA GLY A 227 -19.08 -0.32 -10.78
C GLY A 227 -18.22 -0.78 -9.62
N SER A 228 -17.00 -0.25 -9.48
CA SER A 228 -16.00 -0.68 -8.47
C SER A 228 -16.21 -0.03 -7.09
N ILE A 229 -17.47 0.03 -6.65
CA ILE A 229 -17.87 0.58 -5.35
C ILE A 229 -17.57 -0.37 -4.21
N PRO A 230 -17.23 0.12 -3.00
CA PRO A 230 -17.06 -0.74 -1.81
C PRO A 230 -18.42 -1.21 -1.26
N GLY A 231 -18.42 -2.32 -0.53
CA GLY A 231 -19.54 -2.69 0.32
C GLY A 231 -19.56 -1.87 1.62
N PRO A 232 -20.73 -1.48 2.14
CA PRO A 232 -20.80 -0.67 3.37
C PRO A 232 -20.30 -1.42 4.61
N LEU A 233 -20.46 -2.73 4.70
CA LEU A 233 -19.92 -3.53 5.80
C LEU A 233 -18.39 -3.55 5.78
N GLU A 234 -17.80 -3.78 4.62
CA GLU A 234 -16.34 -3.77 4.43
C GLU A 234 -15.77 -2.38 4.73
N ALA A 235 -16.45 -1.31 4.30
CA ALA A 235 -16.04 0.06 4.60
C ALA A 235 -16.08 0.34 6.10
N TRP A 236 -17.10 -0.15 6.82
CA TRP A 236 -17.21 -0.02 8.27
C TRP A 236 -16.13 -0.79 9.02
N LEU A 237 -15.85 -2.04 8.60
CA LEU A 237 -14.77 -2.85 9.18
C LEU A 237 -13.40 -2.20 8.98
N ALA A 238 -13.13 -1.67 7.79
CA ALA A 238 -11.90 -0.93 7.52
C ALA A 238 -11.78 0.34 8.37
N LEU A 239 -12.86 1.13 8.50
CA LEU A 239 -12.90 2.30 9.37
C LEU A 239 -12.63 1.92 10.83
N ARG A 240 -13.21 0.81 11.32
CA ARG A 240 -12.93 0.26 12.64
C ARG A 240 -11.46 -0.13 12.79
N GLY A 241 -10.87 -0.76 11.76
CA GLY A 241 -9.44 -1.11 11.72
C GLY A 241 -8.53 0.12 11.82
N ILE A 242 -8.86 1.21 11.15
CA ILE A 242 -8.09 2.46 11.19
C ILE A 242 -7.94 2.99 12.61
N ARG A 243 -8.91 2.77 13.51
CA ARG A 243 -8.84 3.26 14.90
C ARG A 243 -7.62 2.78 15.68
N THR A 244 -7.11 1.60 15.36
CA THR A 244 -5.92 0.99 15.99
C THR A 244 -4.73 0.89 15.04
N PHE A 245 -4.85 1.41 13.82
CA PHE A 245 -3.81 1.30 12.81
C PHE A 245 -2.44 1.82 13.28
N PRO A 246 -2.29 3.01 13.89
CA PRO A 246 -0.98 3.48 14.33
C PRO A 246 -0.33 2.56 15.38
N LEU A 247 -1.13 2.03 16.32
CA LEU A 247 -0.63 1.12 17.36
C LEU A 247 -0.13 -0.20 16.75
N ARG A 248 -0.90 -0.79 15.84
CA ARG A 248 -0.56 -2.03 15.16
C ARG A 248 0.67 -1.86 14.28
N PHE A 249 0.71 -0.79 13.49
CA PHE A 249 1.80 -0.52 12.57
C PHE A 249 3.11 -0.23 13.29
N GLN A 250 3.06 0.50 14.42
CA GLN A 250 4.21 0.74 15.26
C GLN A 250 4.76 -0.58 15.82
N ARG A 251 3.92 -1.40 16.46
CA ARG A 251 4.34 -2.70 17.02
C ARG A 251 4.94 -3.60 15.94
N ALA A 252 4.27 -3.74 14.81
CA ALA A 252 4.77 -4.54 13.69
C ALA A 252 6.11 -4.02 13.14
N SER A 253 6.30 -2.70 13.06
CA SER A 253 7.56 -2.09 12.61
C SER A 253 8.71 -2.30 13.60
N GLU A 254 8.43 -2.24 14.90
CA GLU A 254 9.41 -2.54 15.95
C GLU A 254 9.84 -4.01 15.88
N ASN A 255 8.89 -4.92 15.77
CA ASN A 255 9.15 -6.35 15.58
C ASN A 255 9.97 -6.61 14.29
N ALA A 256 9.60 -5.95 13.18
CA ALA A 256 10.30 -6.10 11.90
C ALA A 256 11.77 -5.67 11.98
N MET A 257 12.06 -4.57 12.67
CA MET A 257 13.43 -4.11 12.89
C MET A 257 14.24 -5.13 13.67
N GLU A 258 13.67 -5.70 14.73
CA GLU A 258 14.38 -6.69 15.56
C GLU A 258 14.60 -8.00 14.79
N LEU A 259 13.56 -8.51 14.11
CA LEU A 259 13.67 -9.72 13.29
C LEU A 259 14.65 -9.54 12.13
N ALA A 260 14.66 -8.38 11.45
CA ALA A 260 15.61 -8.10 10.38
C ALA A 260 17.06 -8.13 10.88
N LYS A 261 17.35 -7.60 12.08
CA LYS A 261 18.67 -7.68 12.70
C LYS A 261 19.07 -9.14 12.95
N ARG A 262 18.22 -9.94 13.58
CA ARG A 262 18.49 -11.36 13.88
C ARG A 262 18.67 -12.16 12.60
N LEU A 263 17.80 -11.99 11.61
CA LEU A 263 17.91 -12.63 10.30
C LEU A 263 19.22 -12.28 9.59
N SER A 264 19.69 -11.03 9.70
CA SER A 264 20.94 -10.60 9.05
C SER A 264 22.20 -11.25 9.63
N GLN A 265 22.10 -11.85 10.81
CA GLN A 265 23.20 -12.55 11.49
C GLN A 265 23.06 -14.08 11.40
N HIS A 266 21.95 -14.58 10.86
CA HIS A 266 21.65 -16.01 10.83
C HIS A 266 22.36 -16.72 9.67
N PRO A 267 23.09 -17.85 9.92
CA PRO A 267 23.92 -18.50 8.88
C PRO A 267 23.14 -19.11 7.71
N LEU A 268 21.83 -19.31 7.84
CA LEU A 268 20.94 -19.80 6.77
C LEU A 268 20.26 -18.67 5.99
N VAL A 269 20.64 -17.42 6.22
CA VAL A 269 20.16 -16.26 5.49
C VAL A 269 21.31 -15.59 4.78
N THR A 270 21.26 -15.53 3.46
CA THR A 270 22.34 -14.97 2.63
C THR A 270 22.22 -13.46 2.48
N ARG A 271 21.00 -12.94 2.52
CA ARG A 271 20.73 -11.51 2.40
C ARG A 271 19.40 -11.16 3.06
N VAL A 272 19.38 -10.06 3.78
CA VAL A 272 18.15 -9.41 4.26
C VAL A 272 17.95 -8.12 3.49
N ARG A 273 16.74 -7.88 3.03
CA ARG A 273 16.26 -6.64 2.42
C ARG A 273 15.31 -5.98 3.41
N TYR A 274 15.77 -4.93 4.04
CA TYR A 274 14.99 -4.11 4.96
C TYR A 274 15.64 -2.73 5.08
N PRO A 275 15.03 -1.67 4.55
CA PRO A 275 15.63 -0.33 4.55
C PRO A 275 15.98 0.21 5.95
N GLY A 276 15.47 -0.40 7.02
CA GLY A 276 15.82 -0.08 8.40
C GLY A 276 17.22 -0.53 8.83
N LEU A 277 17.81 -1.51 8.15
CA LEU A 277 19.17 -1.94 8.46
C LEU A 277 20.21 -0.98 7.86
N PRO A 278 21.19 -0.51 8.61
CA PRO A 278 22.25 0.37 8.07
C PRO A 278 23.06 -0.27 6.94
N THR A 279 23.07 -1.60 6.85
CA THR A 279 23.74 -2.37 5.79
C THR A 279 22.90 -2.54 4.53
N ASP A 280 21.62 -2.19 4.56
CA ASP A 280 20.76 -2.23 3.37
C ASP A 280 21.10 -1.08 2.42
N SER A 281 21.21 -1.38 1.13
CA SER A 281 21.56 -0.39 0.10
C SER A 281 20.54 0.75 -0.02
N GLN A 282 19.31 0.55 0.43
CA GLN A 282 18.23 1.54 0.40
C GLN A 282 18.15 2.40 1.67
N HIS A 283 18.94 2.05 2.72
CA HIS A 283 18.84 2.69 4.05
C HIS A 283 18.96 4.21 4.01
N LEU A 284 20.03 4.73 3.39
CA LEU A 284 20.28 6.17 3.36
C LEU A 284 19.19 6.92 2.58
N LYS A 285 18.71 6.32 1.49
CA LYS A 285 17.63 6.88 0.68
C LYS A 285 16.33 6.94 1.48
N ALA A 286 15.92 5.83 2.08
CA ALA A 286 14.72 5.76 2.92
C ALA A 286 14.79 6.75 4.10
N LYS A 287 15.90 6.78 4.80
CA LYS A 287 16.14 7.66 5.96
C LYS A 287 16.05 9.14 5.62
N ALA A 288 16.30 9.53 4.37
CA ALA A 288 16.30 10.93 3.94
C ALA A 288 14.89 11.56 3.96
N PHE A 289 13.82 10.78 3.77
CA PHE A 289 12.47 11.33 3.66
C PHE A 289 11.37 10.51 4.36
N MET A 290 11.62 9.22 4.66
CA MET A 290 10.65 8.39 5.38
C MET A 290 10.79 8.56 6.90
N LYS A 291 9.68 8.50 7.63
CA LYS A 291 9.64 8.57 9.10
C LYS A 291 9.94 7.24 9.81
N GLY A 292 10.15 6.16 9.04
CA GLY A 292 10.42 4.81 9.50
C GLY A 292 10.54 3.86 8.31
N PHE A 293 10.60 2.55 8.56
CA PHE A 293 10.97 1.58 7.53
C PHE A 293 9.93 0.48 7.28
N GLY A 294 8.80 0.53 8.01
CA GLY A 294 7.67 -0.38 7.83
C GLY A 294 7.86 -1.76 8.48
N ALA A 295 6.92 -2.65 8.18
CA ALA A 295 6.81 -3.95 8.82
C ALA A 295 6.93 -5.13 7.84
N ILE A 296 7.52 -4.93 6.66
CA ILE A 296 7.86 -5.99 5.71
C ILE A 296 9.36 -6.23 5.76
N VAL A 297 9.76 -7.49 5.91
CA VAL A 297 11.15 -7.93 5.80
C VAL A 297 11.21 -8.98 4.70
N SER A 298 12.11 -8.80 3.72
CA SER A 298 12.38 -9.83 2.73
C SER A 298 13.78 -10.38 2.92
N PHE A 299 13.95 -11.69 2.80
CA PHE A 299 15.26 -12.31 2.95
C PHE A 299 15.43 -13.49 2.00
N GLU A 300 16.69 -13.80 1.67
CA GLU A 300 17.07 -14.92 0.80
C GLU A 300 17.58 -16.07 1.69
N TYR A 301 16.92 -17.22 1.58
CA TYR A 301 17.32 -18.44 2.30
C TYR A 301 18.54 -19.10 1.65
N ALA A 302 19.48 -19.58 2.47
CA ALA A 302 20.71 -20.25 2.02
C ALA A 302 20.46 -21.71 1.61
N GLY A 303 19.66 -21.93 0.59
CA GLY A 303 19.29 -23.25 0.11
C GLY A 303 18.63 -23.23 -1.26
N SER A 304 17.88 -24.27 -1.58
CA SER A 304 17.08 -24.34 -2.81
C SER A 304 15.72 -23.66 -2.65
N ALA A 305 15.01 -23.46 -3.77
CA ALA A 305 13.62 -23.00 -3.75
C ALA A 305 12.72 -23.94 -2.92
N ALA A 306 12.88 -25.25 -3.07
CA ALA A 306 12.13 -26.25 -2.27
C ALA A 306 12.45 -26.17 -0.78
N ALA A 307 13.71 -25.89 -0.42
CA ALA A 307 14.10 -25.66 0.97
C ALA A 307 13.46 -24.40 1.54
N ALA A 308 13.38 -23.32 0.76
CA ALA A 308 12.70 -22.09 1.15
C ALA A 308 11.17 -22.29 1.31
N ASP A 309 10.54 -23.11 0.46
CA ASP A 309 9.14 -23.48 0.64
C ASP A 309 8.95 -24.29 1.93
N LYS A 310 9.85 -25.25 2.21
CA LYS A 310 9.82 -26.04 3.45
C LYS A 310 9.99 -25.16 4.71
N VAL A 311 10.82 -24.13 4.66
CA VAL A 311 10.89 -23.11 5.74
C VAL A 311 9.51 -22.52 5.98
N CYS A 312 8.83 -22.03 4.92
CA CYS A 312 7.51 -21.41 5.06
C CYS A 312 6.46 -22.38 5.59
N GLU A 313 6.55 -23.67 5.24
CA GLU A 313 5.60 -24.72 5.66
C GLU A 313 5.83 -25.21 7.11
N SER A 314 7.03 -24.99 7.65
CA SER A 314 7.45 -25.56 8.95
C SER A 314 7.09 -24.67 10.15
N SER A 315 6.73 -23.43 9.93
CA SER A 315 6.37 -22.47 10.97
C SER A 315 5.02 -22.82 11.61
N LYS A 316 4.86 -22.43 12.88
CA LYS A 316 3.66 -22.68 13.69
C LYS A 316 2.98 -21.37 14.13
N VAL A 317 3.72 -20.30 14.22
CA VAL A 317 3.24 -18.96 14.58
C VAL A 317 3.10 -18.11 13.33
N VAL A 318 4.16 -18.01 12.52
CA VAL A 318 4.09 -17.28 11.25
C VAL A 318 3.29 -18.10 10.23
N THR A 319 2.17 -17.58 9.77
CA THR A 319 1.29 -18.30 8.85
C THR A 319 1.84 -18.29 7.42
N TYR A 320 1.91 -19.46 6.76
CA TYR A 320 2.25 -19.56 5.35
C TYR A 320 1.04 -19.17 4.50
N ALA A 321 0.97 -17.91 4.12
CA ALA A 321 -0.14 -17.35 3.36
C ALA A 321 0.29 -16.16 2.51
N THR A 322 -0.49 -15.90 1.46
CA THR A 322 -0.42 -14.65 0.68
C THR A 322 -1.14 -13.53 1.44
N SER A 323 -0.71 -12.33 1.28
CA SER A 323 -1.17 -11.06 1.82
C SER A 323 -0.12 -10.46 2.76
N LEU A 324 -0.50 -9.39 3.46
CA LEU A 324 0.39 -8.66 4.39
C LEU A 324 -0.40 -7.64 5.21
N GLY A 325 0.22 -7.12 6.26
CA GLY A 325 -0.28 -5.96 6.99
C GLY A 325 -1.43 -6.25 7.95
N GLY A 326 -1.71 -7.53 8.24
CA GLY A 326 -2.59 -7.96 9.32
C GLY A 326 -1.94 -7.83 10.69
N VAL A 327 -2.71 -8.16 11.75
CA VAL A 327 -2.19 -8.31 13.12
C VAL A 327 -1.29 -9.54 13.25
N GLU A 328 -1.53 -10.54 12.42
CA GLU A 328 -0.77 -11.79 12.33
C GLU A 328 0.43 -11.64 11.41
N SER A 329 1.50 -12.38 11.72
CA SER A 329 2.67 -12.52 10.85
C SER A 329 2.41 -13.53 9.75
N LEU A 330 2.70 -13.14 8.50
CA LEU A 330 2.56 -13.97 7.31
C LEU A 330 3.88 -14.03 6.55
N TRP A 331 4.18 -15.17 5.97
CA TRP A 331 5.28 -15.27 5.02
C TRP A 331 5.00 -16.15 3.82
N GLU A 332 5.75 -15.95 2.75
CA GLU A 332 5.72 -16.80 1.56
C GLU A 332 7.02 -16.64 0.74
N ARG A 333 7.46 -17.73 0.09
CA ARG A 333 8.44 -17.64 -0.97
C ARG A 333 7.77 -17.02 -2.21
N ARG A 334 8.26 -15.87 -2.67
CA ARG A 334 7.58 -15.10 -3.70
C ARG A 334 7.58 -15.78 -5.07
N ARG A 335 8.69 -16.37 -5.49
CA ARG A 335 8.82 -17.07 -6.79
C ARG A 335 8.03 -18.39 -6.88
N ARG A 336 7.22 -18.74 -5.88
CA ARG A 336 6.20 -19.80 -6.02
C ARG A 336 5.08 -19.41 -6.99
N TRP A 337 4.90 -18.12 -7.22
CA TRP A 337 3.93 -17.61 -8.18
C TRP A 337 4.58 -17.39 -9.55
N PRO A 338 4.07 -18.03 -10.64
CA PRO A 338 4.62 -17.84 -11.99
C PRO A 338 4.58 -16.40 -12.52
N ILE A 339 3.67 -15.60 -11.95
CA ILE A 339 3.48 -14.18 -12.29
C ILE A 339 4.57 -13.27 -11.67
N GLU A 340 5.33 -13.76 -10.70
CA GLU A 340 6.38 -12.98 -10.05
C GLU A 340 7.54 -12.73 -11.00
N SER A 341 8.13 -11.53 -10.96
CA SER A 341 9.25 -11.14 -11.82
C SER A 341 10.42 -12.12 -11.70
N ALA A 342 11.04 -12.43 -12.85
CA ALA A 342 12.25 -13.26 -12.90
C ALA A 342 13.45 -12.62 -12.19
N SER A 343 13.44 -11.31 -11.94
CA SER A 343 14.46 -10.58 -11.17
C SER A 343 14.40 -10.84 -9.68
N VAL A 344 13.26 -11.35 -9.17
CA VAL A 344 13.12 -11.74 -7.75
C VAL A 344 13.86 -13.06 -7.52
N PRO A 345 14.77 -13.16 -6.54
CA PRO A 345 15.50 -14.40 -6.24
C PRO A 345 14.59 -15.59 -5.94
N GLU A 346 14.99 -16.78 -6.39
CA GLU A 346 14.21 -18.02 -6.23
C GLU A 346 13.94 -18.36 -4.75
N THR A 347 14.87 -18.02 -3.87
CA THR A 347 14.79 -18.35 -2.44
C THR A 347 14.30 -17.18 -1.58
N LEU A 348 13.82 -16.10 -2.21
CA LEU A 348 13.34 -14.93 -1.47
C LEU A 348 12.02 -15.24 -0.77
N ILE A 349 12.05 -15.12 0.55
CA ILE A 349 10.89 -15.17 1.43
C ILE A 349 10.53 -13.75 1.83
N ARG A 350 9.28 -13.34 1.62
CA ARG A 350 8.74 -12.09 2.14
C ARG A 350 7.99 -12.38 3.43
N LEU A 351 8.41 -11.76 4.52
CA LEU A 351 7.79 -11.79 5.84
C LEU A 351 7.03 -10.47 6.06
N SER A 352 5.71 -10.56 6.20
CA SER A 352 4.87 -9.50 6.74
C SER A 352 4.81 -9.69 8.24
N VAL A 353 5.45 -8.81 8.99
CA VAL A 353 5.55 -8.92 10.44
C VAL A 353 4.28 -8.37 11.09
N GLY A 354 3.73 -9.11 12.04
CA GLY A 354 2.54 -8.78 12.81
C GLY A 354 2.84 -8.21 14.20
N CYS A 355 1.85 -8.34 15.08
CA CYS A 355 1.84 -7.74 16.40
C CYS A 355 2.16 -8.72 17.54
N GLU A 356 2.51 -9.95 17.22
CA GLU A 356 2.83 -11.01 18.17
C GLU A 356 4.04 -10.61 19.04
N ASP A 357 4.33 -11.40 20.08
CA ASP A 357 5.56 -11.23 20.85
C ASP A 357 6.78 -11.55 19.96
N VAL A 358 7.78 -10.70 19.97
CA VAL A 358 8.95 -10.80 19.08
C VAL A 358 9.81 -12.03 19.37
N GLU A 359 9.85 -12.47 20.63
CA GLU A 359 10.63 -13.66 21.01
C GLU A 359 9.92 -14.95 20.54
N ASP A 360 8.59 -15.00 20.67
CA ASP A 360 7.81 -16.11 20.13
C ASP A 360 7.95 -16.21 18.60
N LEU A 361 7.91 -15.05 17.90
CA LEU A 361 8.18 -15.00 16.46
C LEU A 361 9.58 -15.50 16.12
N TRP A 362 10.60 -15.07 16.87
CA TRP A 362 11.97 -15.47 16.58
C TRP A 362 12.20 -16.97 16.81
N ILE A 363 11.71 -17.51 17.91
CA ILE A 363 11.81 -18.95 18.21
C ILE A 363 11.19 -19.78 17.07
N ASP A 364 10.03 -19.39 16.59
CA ASP A 364 9.33 -20.07 15.49
C ASP A 364 10.08 -19.93 14.15
N ILE A 365 10.53 -18.73 13.82
CA ILE A 365 11.29 -18.45 12.59
C ILE A 365 12.61 -19.23 12.59
N GLU A 366 13.37 -19.22 13.69
CA GLU A 366 14.64 -19.94 13.78
C GLU A 366 14.45 -21.46 13.64
N ALA A 367 13.43 -22.02 14.30
CA ALA A 367 13.07 -23.43 14.15
C ALA A 367 12.69 -23.77 12.71
N ALA A 368 11.92 -22.92 12.03
CA ALA A 368 11.54 -23.11 10.64
C ALA A 368 12.75 -23.01 9.69
N LEU A 369 13.65 -22.06 9.88
CA LEU A 369 14.90 -21.96 9.10
C LEU A 369 15.74 -23.23 9.23
N LEU A 370 15.83 -23.81 10.40
CA LEU A 370 16.54 -25.08 10.64
C LEU A 370 15.86 -26.28 9.98
N ALA A 371 14.54 -26.30 9.91
CA ALA A 371 13.76 -27.37 9.25
C ALA A 371 13.92 -27.37 7.72
N GLY A 372 14.31 -26.26 7.13
CA GLY A 372 14.61 -26.14 5.70
C GLY A 372 15.96 -26.75 5.25
N LYS A 373 16.82 -27.17 6.19
CA LYS A 373 18.13 -27.79 5.88
C LYS A 373 18.01 -29.12 5.15
#